data_7e7eb7f53b43926057f74b177d1b354f
#
_entry.id   7e7eb7f53b43926057f74b177d1b354f
#
_cell.length_a   1.000
_cell.length_b   1.000
_cell.length_c   1.000
_cell.angle_alpha   90.00
_cell.angle_beta   90.00
_cell.angle_gamma   90.00
#
_symmetry.space_group_name_H-M   'P 1'
#
loop_
_entity.id
_entity.type
_entity.pdbx_description
1 polymer ?
#
loop_
_entity_poly.entity_id
_entity_poly.type
_entity_poly.pdbx_seq_one_letter_code
_entity_poly.pdbx_strand_id
1 'polypeptide(L)'
;MCGNGNCKITSLLRINRLIIEKIMFLAIRFIFIAALFLVMGVVQAEPESKNNPPKKNVIRTICLDAGHGGKDPGCLGPKGAREGKVTLKIILELGRKLKAEYPDLKVIYTRETDEFIELFERADIANRNKADLFISVHCNAAVNKSAYGTETYTMGLHKTDGNLNVAKRENSVILQEKDYQTAYNGFDPSSPLAHIMMANYQSAFMANSVKFASHVEDQFAKTYKRKSFGVKQAGFLVIWRTAMPSVLVETGFLTNAEEEEYLNSEHGQSEVAEAIATAFKKYKDDIEK
;
A
#
# COMPACT_ATOMS: atom_id res chain seq x y z
N MET A 1 53.32 -9.64 75.85
CA MET A 1 53.27 -10.71 74.84
C MET A 1 51.79 -11.04 74.60
N CYS A 2 51.16 -10.39 73.65
CA CYS A 2 49.78 -10.69 73.30
C CYS A 2 49.75 -11.72 72.21
N GLY A 3 49.03 -12.82 72.46
CA GLY A 3 49.08 -14.04 71.69
C GLY A 3 48.50 -14.00 70.31
N ASN A 4 49.20 -14.62 69.37
CA ASN A 4 48.93 -14.83 67.93
C ASN A 4 47.68 -15.69 67.58
N GLY A 5 46.84 -16.05 68.56
CA GLY A 5 45.70 -16.95 68.38
C GLY A 5 44.45 -16.25 67.85
N ASN A 6 44.16 -15.02 68.25
CA ASN A 6 42.91 -14.34 67.92
C ASN A 6 42.86 -13.77 66.44
N CYS A 7 44.02 -13.52 65.86
CA CYS A 7 44.11 -12.99 64.52
C CYS A 7 43.80 -14.05 63.43
N LYS A 8 44.12 -15.33 63.69
CA LYS A 8 43.81 -16.41 62.73
C LYS A 8 42.35 -16.83 62.76
N ILE A 9 41.68 -16.77 63.87
CA ILE A 9 40.27 -17.14 64.02
C ILE A 9 39.36 -16.12 63.33
N THR A 10 39.68 -14.83 63.46
CA THR A 10 38.90 -13.76 62.79
C THR A 10 39.09 -13.77 61.27
N SER A 11 40.25 -14.17 60.76
CA SER A 11 40.46 -14.31 59.30
C SER A 11 39.73 -15.53 58.73
N LEU A 12 39.69 -16.64 59.43
CA LEU A 12 38.96 -17.85 59.06
C LEU A 12 37.44 -17.61 59.04
N LEU A 13 36.89 -16.91 59.98
CA LEU A 13 35.47 -16.53 60.06
C LEU A 13 35.09 -15.58 58.93
N ARG A 14 35.97 -14.66 58.54
CA ARG A 14 35.77 -13.76 57.41
C ARG A 14 35.76 -14.49 56.05
N ILE A 15 36.65 -15.46 55.86
CA ILE A 15 36.72 -16.27 54.65
C ILE A 15 35.47 -17.16 54.52
N ASN A 16 35.07 -17.82 55.65
CA ASN A 16 33.85 -18.63 55.64
C ASN A 16 32.58 -17.81 55.32
N ARG A 17 32.49 -16.59 55.84
CA ARG A 17 31.37 -15.69 55.56
C ARG A 17 31.32 -15.29 54.07
N LEU A 18 32.45 -14.97 53.44
CA LEU A 18 32.57 -14.66 52.02
C LEU A 18 32.21 -15.86 51.11
N ILE A 19 32.56 -17.06 51.54
CA ILE A 19 32.23 -18.29 50.82
C ILE A 19 30.70 -18.54 50.89
N ILE A 20 30.10 -18.38 52.07
CA ILE A 20 28.66 -18.56 52.27
C ILE A 20 27.88 -17.52 51.45
N GLU A 21 28.29 -16.24 51.44
CA GLU A 21 27.67 -15.20 50.63
C GLU A 21 27.75 -15.50 49.12
N LYS A 22 28.89 -16.01 48.66
CA LYS A 22 29.03 -16.41 47.23
C LYS A 22 28.15 -17.60 46.86
N ILE A 23 28.08 -18.61 47.74
CA ILE A 23 27.22 -19.80 47.53
C ILE A 23 25.75 -19.38 47.54
N MET A 24 25.36 -18.51 48.46
CA MET A 24 23.99 -17.99 48.52
C MET A 24 23.62 -17.16 47.28
N PHE A 25 24.53 -16.34 46.76
CA PHE A 25 24.35 -15.59 45.54
C PHE A 25 24.22 -16.51 44.29
N LEU A 26 25.00 -17.60 44.28
CA LEU A 26 24.95 -18.58 43.20
C LEU A 26 23.62 -19.37 43.24
N ALA A 27 23.17 -19.76 44.43
CA ALA A 27 21.89 -20.46 44.62
C ALA A 27 20.70 -19.60 44.22
N ILE A 28 20.68 -18.30 44.54
CA ILE A 28 19.64 -17.36 44.15
C ILE A 28 19.61 -17.20 42.64
N ARG A 29 20.77 -17.09 41.98
CA ARG A 29 20.85 -17.06 40.52
C ARG A 29 20.27 -18.31 39.84
N PHE A 30 20.58 -19.51 40.39
CA PHE A 30 20.03 -20.75 39.87
C PHE A 30 18.51 -20.84 40.06
N ILE A 31 17.97 -20.37 41.19
CA ILE A 31 16.53 -20.33 41.45
C ILE A 31 15.85 -19.36 40.46
N PHE A 32 16.43 -18.18 40.18
CA PHE A 32 15.88 -17.24 39.19
C PHE A 32 15.91 -17.79 37.78
N ILE A 33 16.98 -18.50 37.40
CA ILE A 33 17.09 -19.12 36.09
C ILE A 33 16.07 -20.27 35.96
N ALA A 34 15.92 -21.12 37.00
CA ALA A 34 14.92 -22.19 37.00
C ALA A 34 13.48 -21.66 36.95
N ALA A 35 13.19 -20.56 37.67
CA ALA A 35 11.89 -19.89 37.63
C ALA A 35 11.59 -19.28 36.22
N LEU A 36 12.62 -18.73 35.56
CA LEU A 36 12.49 -18.21 34.19
C LEU A 36 12.17 -19.32 33.17
N PHE A 37 12.81 -20.50 33.33
CA PHE A 37 12.50 -21.68 32.50
C PHE A 37 11.12 -22.26 32.80
N LEU A 38 10.63 -22.19 34.04
CA LEU A 38 9.29 -22.64 34.39
C LEU A 38 8.19 -21.75 33.79
N VAL A 39 8.43 -20.43 33.69
CA VAL A 39 7.51 -19.47 33.07
C VAL A 39 7.52 -19.61 31.53
N MET A 40 8.67 -19.94 30.92
CA MET A 40 8.73 -20.20 29.47
C MET A 40 8.12 -21.55 29.05
N GLY A 41 7.99 -22.52 29.98
CA GLY A 41 7.42 -23.85 29.68
C GLY A 41 5.90 -23.91 29.65
N VAL A 42 5.17 -22.82 29.94
CA VAL A 42 3.69 -22.77 29.95
C VAL A 42 3.13 -21.90 28.81
N VAL A 43 3.89 -21.67 27.74
CA VAL A 43 3.26 -21.35 26.47
C VAL A 43 2.71 -22.65 25.92
N GLN A 44 1.54 -23.07 26.42
CA GLN A 44 0.73 -24.07 25.75
C GLN A 44 0.43 -23.49 24.36
N ALA A 45 1.02 -24.09 23.33
CA ALA A 45 0.51 -23.94 21.99
C ALA A 45 -0.95 -24.43 22.06
N GLU A 46 -1.90 -23.50 21.97
CA GLU A 46 -3.29 -23.91 21.76
C GLU A 46 -3.29 -24.83 20.54
N PRO A 47 -3.94 -26.00 20.60
CA PRO A 47 -4.02 -26.85 19.43
C PRO A 47 -4.75 -26.03 18.36
N GLU A 48 -4.05 -25.70 17.25
CA GLU A 48 -4.69 -25.16 16.06
C GLU A 48 -5.92 -26.02 15.78
N SER A 49 -7.08 -25.39 15.85
CA SER A 49 -8.35 -26.02 15.51
C SER A 49 -8.27 -26.48 14.04
N LYS A 50 -7.91 -27.76 13.85
CA LYS A 50 -7.67 -28.39 12.55
C LYS A 50 -8.91 -28.55 11.67
N ASN A 51 -10.05 -27.92 12.01
CA ASN A 51 -11.33 -28.15 11.33
C ASN A 51 -12.07 -26.94 10.81
N ASN A 52 -11.45 -25.76 10.75
CA ASN A 52 -12.04 -24.70 9.94
C ASN A 52 -11.42 -24.77 8.55
N PRO A 53 -12.22 -25.04 7.49
CA PRO A 53 -11.72 -24.87 6.13
C PRO A 53 -11.15 -23.46 6.01
N PRO A 54 -10.05 -23.27 5.25
CA PRO A 54 -9.48 -21.94 5.07
C PRO A 54 -10.60 -20.98 4.67
N LYS A 55 -10.73 -19.88 5.41
CA LYS A 55 -11.80 -18.91 5.16
C LYS A 55 -11.62 -18.43 3.73
N LYS A 56 -12.52 -18.81 2.84
CA LYS A 56 -12.43 -18.45 1.42
C LYS A 56 -12.39 -16.93 1.35
N ASN A 57 -11.35 -16.40 0.75
CA ASN A 57 -11.24 -14.96 0.52
C ASN A 57 -12.29 -14.58 -0.52
N VAL A 58 -13.34 -13.86 -0.12
CA VAL A 58 -14.40 -13.41 -1.02
C VAL A 58 -14.30 -11.91 -1.13
N ILE A 59 -14.20 -11.39 -2.35
CA ILE A 59 -14.20 -9.95 -2.63
C ILE A 59 -15.65 -9.47 -2.62
N ARG A 60 -16.00 -8.63 -1.66
CA ARG A 60 -17.34 -8.08 -1.44
C ARG A 60 -17.43 -6.59 -1.60
N THR A 61 -16.34 -5.89 -1.33
CA THR A 61 -16.29 -4.42 -1.37
C THR A 61 -15.06 -3.98 -2.14
N ILE A 62 -15.24 -3.09 -3.10
CA ILE A 62 -14.13 -2.42 -3.78
C ILE A 62 -14.25 -0.92 -3.59
N CYS A 63 -13.11 -0.25 -3.54
CA CYS A 63 -13.04 1.20 -3.55
C CYS A 63 -12.42 1.67 -4.86
N LEU A 64 -13.13 2.50 -5.58
CA LEU A 64 -12.74 3.11 -6.84
C LEU A 64 -12.37 4.56 -6.59
N ASP A 65 -11.15 4.91 -6.95
CA ASP A 65 -10.60 6.24 -6.77
C ASP A 65 -10.35 6.91 -8.13
N ALA A 66 -11.01 8.05 -8.34
CA ALA A 66 -10.72 8.92 -9.46
C ALA A 66 -9.65 9.92 -9.05
N GLY A 67 -8.45 9.81 -9.58
CA GLY A 67 -7.34 10.72 -9.29
C GLY A 67 -7.71 12.18 -9.50
N HIS A 68 -7.09 13.08 -8.72
CA HIS A 68 -7.29 14.53 -8.78
C HIS A 68 -8.75 14.97 -8.53
N GLY A 69 -9.15 16.15 -9.05
CA GLY A 69 -10.52 16.68 -8.98
C GLY A 69 -10.59 18.05 -8.31
N GLY A 70 -11.66 18.80 -8.61
CA GLY A 70 -11.91 20.14 -8.07
C GLY A 70 -10.80 21.12 -8.38
N LYS A 71 -10.12 21.62 -7.32
CA LYS A 71 -8.99 22.56 -7.43
C LYS A 71 -7.71 21.95 -8.00
N ASP A 72 -7.60 20.63 -7.99
CA ASP A 72 -6.49 19.88 -8.56
C ASP A 72 -6.91 19.26 -9.91
N PRO A 73 -6.56 19.88 -11.04
CA PRO A 73 -6.96 19.39 -12.35
C PRO A 73 -6.18 18.12 -12.77
N GLY A 74 -5.08 17.77 -12.09
CA GLY A 74 -4.07 16.82 -12.57
C GLY A 74 -3.30 17.37 -13.77
N CYS A 75 -2.79 16.50 -14.63
CA CYS A 75 -2.15 16.91 -15.86
C CYS A 75 -3.17 17.43 -16.89
N LEU A 76 -2.65 18.24 -17.82
CA LEU A 76 -3.46 18.86 -18.88
C LEU A 76 -3.04 18.32 -20.25
N GLY A 77 -4.03 17.91 -21.02
CA GLY A 77 -3.85 17.57 -22.42
C GLY A 77 -3.62 18.79 -23.30
N PRO A 78 -2.99 18.64 -24.47
CA PRO A 78 -2.74 19.74 -25.39
C PRO A 78 -4.01 20.37 -25.98
N LYS A 79 -5.14 19.67 -25.97
CA LYS A 79 -6.45 20.17 -26.40
C LYS A 79 -7.32 20.65 -25.21
N GLY A 80 -6.76 20.66 -23.98
CA GLY A 80 -7.39 21.18 -22.78
C GLY A 80 -8.15 20.17 -21.93
N ALA A 81 -8.04 18.86 -22.20
CA ALA A 81 -8.57 17.85 -21.30
C ALA A 81 -7.87 17.92 -19.94
N ARG A 82 -8.65 17.78 -18.87
CA ARG A 82 -8.16 17.77 -17.49
C ARG A 82 -8.20 16.33 -16.96
N GLU A 83 -7.11 15.86 -16.44
CA GLU A 83 -6.99 14.50 -15.91
C GLU A 83 -8.11 14.18 -14.91
N GLY A 84 -8.35 15.04 -13.92
CA GLY A 84 -9.39 14.80 -12.92
C GLY A 84 -10.79 14.61 -13.48
N LYS A 85 -11.09 15.17 -14.68
CA LYS A 85 -12.37 14.93 -15.37
C LYS A 85 -12.38 13.62 -16.14
N VAL A 86 -11.27 13.27 -16.77
CA VAL A 86 -11.12 12.02 -17.51
C VAL A 86 -11.21 10.82 -16.55
N THR A 87 -10.44 10.86 -15.47
CA THR A 87 -10.42 9.79 -14.46
C THR A 87 -11.79 9.58 -13.81
N LEU A 88 -12.52 10.67 -13.52
CA LEU A 88 -13.88 10.59 -12.98
C LEU A 88 -14.82 9.82 -13.91
N LYS A 89 -14.81 10.13 -15.21
CA LYS A 89 -15.66 9.46 -16.18
C LYS A 89 -15.32 7.97 -16.30
N ILE A 90 -14.01 7.63 -16.35
CA ILE A 90 -13.56 6.23 -16.39
C ILE A 90 -14.01 5.48 -15.13
N ILE A 91 -13.85 6.05 -13.95
CA ILE A 91 -14.22 5.42 -12.68
C ILE A 91 -15.74 5.21 -12.56
N LEU A 92 -16.54 6.18 -12.95
CA LEU A 92 -17.99 6.03 -12.92
C LEU A 92 -18.47 4.94 -13.90
N GLU A 93 -17.88 4.88 -15.08
CA GLU A 93 -18.17 3.83 -16.07
C GLU A 93 -17.71 2.45 -15.58
N LEU A 94 -16.52 2.36 -14.98
CA LEU A 94 -16.02 1.12 -14.35
C LEU A 94 -16.98 0.63 -13.26
N GLY A 95 -17.40 1.50 -12.37
CA GLY A 95 -18.33 1.13 -11.31
C GLY A 95 -19.70 0.71 -11.84
N ARG A 96 -20.19 1.35 -12.91
CA ARG A 96 -21.44 0.95 -13.60
C ARG A 96 -21.33 -0.48 -14.15
N LYS A 97 -20.21 -0.80 -14.83
CA LYS A 97 -19.96 -2.13 -15.39
C LYS A 97 -19.85 -3.19 -14.28
N LEU A 98 -19.11 -2.92 -13.23
CA LEU A 98 -18.92 -3.85 -12.12
C LEU A 98 -20.23 -4.12 -11.37
N LYS A 99 -21.05 -3.10 -11.10
CA LYS A 99 -22.37 -3.27 -10.48
C LYS A 99 -23.34 -4.06 -11.36
N ALA A 100 -23.24 -3.93 -12.68
CA ALA A 100 -24.06 -4.70 -13.60
C ALA A 100 -23.67 -6.19 -13.66
N GLU A 101 -22.36 -6.49 -13.62
CA GLU A 101 -21.85 -7.88 -13.66
C GLU A 101 -21.94 -8.56 -12.27
N TYR A 102 -21.76 -7.79 -11.19
CA TYR A 102 -21.77 -8.27 -9.80
C TYR A 102 -22.76 -7.46 -8.95
N PRO A 103 -24.07 -7.77 -8.97
CA PRO A 103 -25.07 -6.99 -8.23
C PRO A 103 -24.85 -6.93 -6.71
N ASP A 104 -24.21 -7.95 -6.13
CA ASP A 104 -23.90 -8.04 -4.69
C ASP A 104 -22.57 -7.35 -4.31
N LEU A 105 -21.81 -6.87 -5.29
CA LEU A 105 -20.54 -6.17 -5.05
C LEU A 105 -20.81 -4.75 -4.57
N LYS A 106 -20.35 -4.45 -3.35
CA LYS A 106 -20.37 -3.08 -2.84
C LYS A 106 -19.26 -2.26 -3.51
N VAL A 107 -19.65 -1.28 -4.31
CA VAL A 107 -18.73 -0.33 -4.96
C VAL A 107 -18.77 0.99 -4.21
N ILE A 108 -17.63 1.38 -3.66
CA ILE A 108 -17.39 2.65 -2.97
C ILE A 108 -16.59 3.54 -3.92
N TYR A 109 -16.90 4.83 -3.95
CA TYR A 109 -16.13 5.83 -4.69
C TYR A 109 -15.47 6.79 -3.71
N THR A 110 -14.26 7.24 -4.00
CA THR A 110 -13.64 8.34 -3.25
C THR A 110 -14.33 9.67 -3.58
N ARG A 111 -14.77 9.82 -4.84
CA ARG A 111 -15.61 10.92 -5.32
C ARG A 111 -16.49 10.48 -6.48
N GLU A 112 -17.64 11.09 -6.60
CA GLU A 112 -18.57 10.90 -7.71
C GLU A 112 -18.82 12.20 -8.51
N THR A 113 -18.22 13.30 -8.07
CA THR A 113 -18.30 14.63 -8.67
C THR A 113 -16.90 15.22 -8.87
N ASP A 114 -16.82 16.38 -9.55
CA ASP A 114 -15.56 17.11 -9.74
C ASP A 114 -15.23 17.91 -8.47
N GLU A 115 -14.83 17.20 -7.43
CA GLU A 115 -14.44 17.73 -6.12
C GLU A 115 -13.03 17.29 -5.73
N PHE A 116 -12.38 18.06 -4.86
CA PHE A 116 -11.04 17.76 -4.34
C PHE A 116 -11.15 16.91 -3.08
N ILE A 117 -10.54 15.72 -3.11
CA ILE A 117 -10.38 14.85 -1.95
C ILE A 117 -8.89 14.71 -1.65
N GLU A 118 -8.49 14.98 -0.42
CA GLU A 118 -7.12 14.86 0.05
C GLU A 118 -6.62 13.40 -0.06
N LEU A 119 -5.32 13.19 -0.35
CA LEU A 119 -4.80 11.83 -0.64
C LEU A 119 -5.01 10.86 0.53
N PHE A 120 -4.78 11.34 1.78
CA PHE A 120 -5.00 10.48 2.95
C PHE A 120 -6.47 10.10 3.12
N GLU A 121 -7.41 10.99 2.80
CA GLU A 121 -8.85 10.74 2.92
C GLU A 121 -9.31 9.68 1.93
N ARG A 122 -8.71 9.59 0.74
CA ARG A 122 -9.01 8.53 -0.25
C ARG A 122 -8.71 7.14 0.32
N ALA A 123 -7.53 6.97 0.93
CA ALA A 123 -7.18 5.72 1.63
C ALA A 123 -8.10 5.45 2.82
N ASP A 124 -8.44 6.49 3.60
CA ASP A 124 -9.32 6.36 4.76
C ASP A 124 -10.75 5.99 4.36
N ILE A 125 -11.28 6.49 3.26
CA ILE A 125 -12.58 6.06 2.70
C ILE A 125 -12.56 4.55 2.45
N ALA A 126 -11.51 4.03 1.78
CA ALA A 126 -11.37 2.60 1.52
C ALA A 126 -11.28 1.78 2.82
N ASN A 127 -10.44 2.22 3.76
CA ASN A 127 -10.21 1.55 5.05
C ASN A 127 -11.47 1.49 5.91
N ARG A 128 -12.18 2.62 6.07
CA ARG A 128 -13.45 2.69 6.84
C ARG A 128 -14.54 1.79 6.26
N ASN A 129 -14.56 1.62 4.95
CA ASN A 129 -15.50 0.73 4.28
C ASN A 129 -15.03 -0.72 4.21
N LYS A 130 -13.82 -1.05 4.74
CA LYS A 130 -13.23 -2.39 4.71
C LYS A 130 -13.19 -2.95 3.28
N ALA A 131 -12.73 -2.13 2.34
CA ALA A 131 -12.62 -2.55 0.95
C ALA A 131 -11.63 -3.72 0.82
N ASP A 132 -11.92 -4.66 -0.06
CA ASP A 132 -11.09 -5.82 -0.38
C ASP A 132 -10.10 -5.51 -1.51
N LEU A 133 -10.31 -4.42 -2.23
CA LEU A 133 -9.45 -3.93 -3.30
C LEU A 133 -9.63 -2.41 -3.45
N PHE A 134 -8.52 -1.70 -3.65
CA PHE A 134 -8.49 -0.27 -3.96
C PHE A 134 -7.89 -0.06 -5.35
N ILE A 135 -8.61 0.66 -6.23
CA ILE A 135 -8.19 0.96 -7.59
C ILE A 135 -8.22 2.47 -7.80
N SER A 136 -7.03 3.07 -7.89
CA SER A 136 -6.88 4.48 -8.25
C SER A 136 -6.58 4.60 -9.75
N VAL A 137 -7.30 5.45 -10.45
CA VAL A 137 -7.16 5.67 -11.90
C VAL A 137 -6.63 7.07 -12.15
N HIS A 138 -5.58 7.13 -12.97
CA HIS A 138 -4.83 8.32 -13.35
C HIS A 138 -4.57 8.37 -14.86
N CYS A 139 -4.06 9.50 -15.33
CA CYS A 139 -3.52 9.67 -16.67
C CYS A 139 -2.10 10.22 -16.58
N ASN A 140 -1.15 9.52 -17.14
CA ASN A 140 0.26 9.88 -17.10
C ASN A 140 0.55 11.17 -17.90
N ALA A 141 1.69 11.77 -17.58
CA ALA A 141 2.21 12.93 -18.29
C ALA A 141 3.71 12.74 -18.58
N ALA A 142 4.14 13.19 -19.75
CA ALA A 142 5.55 13.20 -20.12
C ALA A 142 5.96 14.51 -20.78
N VAL A 143 7.23 14.87 -20.64
CA VAL A 143 7.84 16.00 -21.39
C VAL A 143 7.84 15.65 -22.88
N ASN A 144 8.21 14.40 -23.21
CA ASN A 144 8.09 13.89 -24.58
C ASN A 144 6.63 13.68 -24.94
N LYS A 145 6.09 14.54 -25.81
CA LYS A 145 4.69 14.51 -26.26
C LYS A 145 4.34 13.33 -27.16
N SER A 146 5.32 12.54 -27.59
CA SER A 146 5.08 11.27 -28.32
C SER A 146 4.99 10.06 -27.38
N ALA A 147 5.13 10.23 -26.06
CA ALA A 147 4.94 9.14 -25.10
C ALA A 147 3.47 8.68 -25.12
N TYR A 148 3.26 7.35 -25.16
CA TYR A 148 1.93 6.74 -25.17
C TYR A 148 1.98 5.35 -24.53
N GLY A 149 0.84 4.87 -24.05
CA GLY A 149 0.70 3.54 -23.45
C GLY A 149 0.36 3.57 -21.95
N THR A 150 0.20 2.40 -21.36
CA THR A 150 -0.28 2.21 -20.00
C THR A 150 0.81 1.69 -19.06
N GLU A 151 0.65 1.93 -17.77
CA GLU A 151 1.47 1.34 -16.73
C GLU A 151 0.66 1.27 -15.42
N THR A 152 0.84 0.19 -14.66
CA THR A 152 0.15 0.04 -13.38
C THR A 152 1.15 -0.06 -12.25
N TYR A 153 0.94 0.77 -11.23
CA TYR A 153 1.82 0.88 -10.08
C TYR A 153 1.26 0.17 -8.86
N THR A 154 2.17 -0.46 -8.11
CA THR A 154 1.95 -0.92 -6.74
C THR A 154 2.92 -0.20 -5.80
N MET A 155 2.63 -0.21 -4.50
CA MET A 155 3.58 0.30 -3.51
C MET A 155 4.89 -0.46 -3.57
N GLY A 156 6.01 0.22 -3.48
CA GLY A 156 7.34 -0.38 -3.42
C GLY A 156 8.45 0.56 -3.87
N LEU A 157 9.67 0.05 -3.88
CA LEU A 157 10.84 0.82 -4.32
C LEU A 157 10.79 1.05 -5.84
N HIS A 158 10.95 2.31 -6.23
CA HIS A 158 11.10 2.65 -7.65
C HIS A 158 12.41 2.09 -8.21
N LYS A 159 12.35 1.54 -9.42
CA LYS A 159 13.51 0.96 -10.10
C LYS A 159 14.20 1.93 -11.06
N THR A 160 13.55 3.03 -11.42
CA THR A 160 14.04 4.03 -12.36
C THR A 160 13.65 5.44 -11.92
N ASP A 161 14.42 6.44 -12.38
CA ASP A 161 14.09 7.86 -12.16
C ASP A 161 12.73 8.22 -12.77
N GLY A 162 12.33 7.57 -13.87
CA GLY A 162 11.03 7.74 -14.48
C GLY A 162 9.89 7.38 -13.51
N ASN A 163 9.99 6.24 -12.83
CA ASN A 163 8.99 5.82 -11.83
C ASN A 163 8.94 6.79 -10.64
N LEU A 164 10.12 7.27 -10.19
CA LEU A 164 10.19 8.26 -9.12
C LEU A 164 9.54 9.58 -9.54
N ASN A 165 9.75 10.02 -10.78
CA ASN A 165 9.19 11.27 -11.28
C ASN A 165 7.65 11.22 -11.36
N VAL A 166 7.07 10.08 -11.75
CA VAL A 166 5.61 9.88 -11.68
C VAL A 166 5.14 10.01 -10.22
N ALA A 167 5.75 9.28 -9.29
CA ALA A 167 5.37 9.35 -7.88
C ALA A 167 5.53 10.76 -7.27
N LYS A 168 6.58 11.49 -7.64
CA LYS A 168 6.76 12.89 -7.20
C LYS A 168 5.65 13.78 -7.71
N ARG A 169 5.24 13.65 -8.96
CA ARG A 169 4.17 14.42 -9.56
C ARG A 169 2.86 14.15 -8.82
N GLU A 170 2.47 12.89 -8.67
CA GLU A 170 1.23 12.50 -8.00
C GLU A 170 1.21 12.89 -6.52
N ASN A 171 2.33 12.69 -5.82
CA ASN A 171 2.42 13.06 -4.40
C ASN A 171 2.49 14.58 -4.18
N SER A 172 2.86 15.39 -5.19
CA SER A 172 2.96 16.85 -5.04
C SER A 172 1.62 17.52 -4.74
N VAL A 173 0.52 16.84 -4.99
CA VAL A 173 -0.84 17.29 -4.69
C VAL A 173 -1.03 17.63 -3.21
N ILE A 174 -0.29 16.97 -2.30
CA ILE A 174 -0.38 17.27 -0.86
C ILE A 174 -0.03 18.72 -0.53
N LEU A 175 0.75 19.41 -1.36
CA LEU A 175 1.07 20.84 -1.18
C LEU A 175 -0.16 21.74 -1.30
N GLN A 176 -1.28 21.23 -1.82
CA GLN A 176 -2.58 21.89 -1.90
C GLN A 176 -3.50 21.53 -0.72
N GLU A 177 -3.10 20.55 0.12
CA GLU A 177 -3.88 20.10 1.26
C GLU A 177 -3.63 20.97 2.49
N LYS A 178 -4.64 21.04 3.37
CA LYS A 178 -4.48 21.71 4.66
C LYS A 178 -3.66 20.84 5.59
N ASP A 179 -2.76 21.47 6.34
CA ASP A 179 -1.95 20.79 7.39
C ASP A 179 -1.18 19.55 6.90
N TYR A 180 -0.82 19.50 5.60
CA TYR A 180 -0.16 18.35 4.99
C TYR A 180 1.09 17.88 5.75
N GLN A 181 1.85 18.81 6.33
CA GLN A 181 3.04 18.45 7.10
C GLN A 181 2.73 17.56 8.29
N THR A 182 1.64 17.84 8.99
CA THR A 182 1.16 17.01 10.12
C THR A 182 0.55 15.72 9.62
N ALA A 183 -0.30 15.78 8.58
CA ALA A 183 -0.99 14.62 8.03
C ALA A 183 -0.02 13.56 7.48
N TYR A 184 1.12 14.00 6.90
CA TYR A 184 2.12 13.11 6.29
C TYR A 184 3.45 13.07 7.05
N ASN A 185 3.47 13.45 8.34
CA ASN A 185 4.65 13.40 9.21
C ASN A 185 5.89 14.09 8.59
N GLY A 186 5.70 15.25 7.96
CA GLY A 186 6.79 16.01 7.33
C GLY A 186 7.30 15.39 6.01
N PHE A 187 6.54 14.52 5.36
CA PHE A 187 6.92 13.99 4.05
C PHE A 187 7.10 15.12 3.04
N ASP A 188 8.28 15.16 2.41
CA ASP A 188 8.61 16.09 1.33
C ASP A 188 8.43 15.37 -0.03
N PRO A 189 7.41 15.74 -0.85
CA PRO A 189 7.17 15.10 -2.13
C PRO A 189 8.27 15.36 -3.16
N SER A 190 9.16 16.33 -2.94
CA SER A 190 10.31 16.59 -3.81
C SER A 190 11.52 15.69 -3.49
N SER A 191 11.59 15.13 -2.28
CA SER A 191 12.74 14.38 -1.78
C SER A 191 12.75 12.91 -2.26
N PRO A 192 13.76 12.47 -3.03
CA PRO A 192 13.93 11.06 -3.38
C PRO A 192 14.04 10.15 -2.15
N LEU A 193 14.70 10.63 -1.08
CA LEU A 193 14.87 9.87 0.15
C LEU A 193 13.53 9.62 0.85
N ALA A 194 12.65 10.62 0.90
CA ALA A 194 11.32 10.46 1.47
C ALA A 194 10.51 9.37 0.74
N HIS A 195 10.58 9.32 -0.59
CA HIS A 195 9.95 8.27 -1.39
C HIS A 195 10.54 6.88 -1.12
N ILE A 196 11.87 6.77 -0.94
CA ILE A 196 12.52 5.50 -0.59
C ILE A 196 12.07 5.04 0.80
N MET A 197 12.06 5.93 1.78
CA MET A 197 11.62 5.59 3.15
C MET A 197 10.16 5.13 3.18
N MET A 198 9.28 5.80 2.47
CA MET A 198 7.88 5.42 2.36
C MET A 198 7.71 4.08 1.64
N ALA A 199 8.44 3.85 0.56
CA ALA A 199 8.35 2.64 -0.24
C ALA A 199 8.87 1.38 0.49
N ASN A 200 9.72 1.54 1.52
CA ASN A 200 10.14 0.45 2.40
C ASN A 200 9.01 -0.07 3.31
N TYR A 201 7.89 0.64 3.37
CA TYR A 201 6.69 0.16 4.04
C TYR A 201 6.03 -0.95 3.21
N GLN A 202 6.58 -2.17 3.31
CA GLN A 202 6.06 -3.32 2.58
C GLN A 202 4.67 -3.69 3.12
N SER A 203 3.68 -3.58 2.26
CA SER A 203 2.34 -4.03 2.55
C SER A 203 2.25 -5.56 2.52
N ALA A 204 1.57 -6.15 3.49
CA ALA A 204 1.18 -7.57 3.46
C ALA A 204 0.34 -7.91 2.21
N PHE A 205 -0.18 -6.91 1.53
CA PHE A 205 -1.03 -7.02 0.34
C PHE A 205 -0.29 -6.93 -0.99
N MET A 206 1.04 -6.75 -0.97
CA MET A 206 1.87 -6.55 -2.16
C MET A 206 1.64 -7.61 -3.25
N ALA A 207 1.67 -8.89 -2.88
CA ALA A 207 1.52 -9.98 -3.84
C ALA A 207 0.19 -9.91 -4.59
N ASN A 208 -0.89 -9.61 -3.88
CA ASN A 208 -2.22 -9.46 -4.47
C ASN A 208 -2.36 -8.17 -5.29
N SER A 209 -1.72 -7.08 -4.86
CA SER A 209 -1.63 -5.85 -5.65
C SER A 209 -0.94 -6.08 -6.99
N VAL A 210 0.23 -6.74 -6.98
CA VAL A 210 0.98 -7.11 -8.20
C VAL A 210 0.17 -8.04 -9.09
N LYS A 211 -0.55 -9.03 -8.51
CA LYS A 211 -1.41 -9.94 -9.27
C LYS A 211 -2.51 -9.16 -10.02
N PHE A 212 -3.24 -8.27 -9.33
CA PHE A 212 -4.26 -7.46 -9.96
C PHE A 212 -3.67 -6.52 -11.02
N ALA A 213 -2.57 -5.81 -10.72
CA ALA A 213 -1.87 -4.95 -11.66
C ALA A 213 -1.46 -5.71 -12.93
N SER A 214 -0.99 -6.96 -12.79
CA SER A 214 -0.62 -7.79 -13.95
C SER A 214 -1.82 -8.11 -14.82
N HIS A 215 -2.98 -8.40 -14.23
CA HIS A 215 -4.21 -8.62 -15.01
C HIS A 215 -4.64 -7.34 -15.74
N VAL A 216 -4.50 -6.16 -15.13
CA VAL A 216 -4.81 -4.88 -15.78
C VAL A 216 -3.94 -4.66 -17.01
N GLU A 217 -2.61 -4.77 -16.87
CA GLU A 217 -1.66 -4.57 -17.96
C GLU A 217 -1.82 -5.64 -19.08
N ASP A 218 -2.14 -6.87 -18.70
CA ASP A 218 -2.47 -7.93 -19.66
C ASP A 218 -3.71 -7.61 -20.49
N GLN A 219 -4.74 -6.99 -19.90
CA GLN A 219 -5.91 -6.56 -20.65
C GLN A 219 -5.55 -5.44 -21.63
N PHE A 220 -4.86 -4.42 -21.20
CA PHE A 220 -4.43 -3.34 -22.08
C PHE A 220 -3.59 -3.85 -23.24
N ALA A 221 -2.58 -4.70 -22.99
CA ALA A 221 -1.68 -5.20 -24.03
C ALA A 221 -2.32 -6.24 -24.94
N LYS A 222 -2.98 -7.26 -24.37
CA LYS A 222 -3.41 -8.43 -25.12
C LYS A 222 -4.79 -8.25 -25.76
N THR A 223 -5.72 -7.60 -25.07
CA THR A 223 -7.10 -7.41 -25.53
C THR A 223 -7.23 -6.13 -26.35
N TYR A 224 -6.81 -5.01 -25.79
CA TYR A 224 -6.98 -3.69 -26.42
C TYR A 224 -5.79 -3.25 -27.27
N LYS A 225 -4.74 -4.09 -27.38
CA LYS A 225 -3.54 -3.85 -28.21
C LYS A 225 -2.85 -2.52 -27.92
N ARG A 226 -3.04 -1.99 -26.70
CA ARG A 226 -2.35 -0.79 -26.26
C ARG A 226 -0.91 -1.14 -25.84
N LYS A 227 0.00 -0.20 -26.05
CA LYS A 227 1.37 -0.34 -25.52
C LYS A 227 1.31 -0.38 -23.99
N SER A 228 1.82 -1.44 -23.38
CA SER A 228 1.93 -1.58 -21.95
C SER A 228 3.41 -1.49 -21.52
N PHE A 229 3.67 -0.71 -20.49
CA PHE A 229 4.98 -0.67 -19.81
C PHE A 229 5.02 -1.64 -18.61
N GLY A 230 3.93 -2.38 -18.41
CA GLY A 230 3.83 -3.41 -17.38
C GLY A 230 3.64 -2.87 -15.97
N VAL A 231 3.79 -3.78 -15.01
CA VAL A 231 3.68 -3.48 -13.59
C VAL A 231 4.96 -2.82 -13.09
N LYS A 232 4.80 -1.72 -12.36
CA LYS A 232 5.89 -0.94 -11.78
C LYS A 232 5.68 -0.75 -10.28
N GLN A 233 6.71 -0.26 -9.61
CA GLN A 233 6.66 0.07 -8.19
C GLN A 233 7.17 1.49 -7.96
N ALA A 234 6.49 2.21 -7.08
CA ALA A 234 6.96 3.47 -6.53
C ALA A 234 6.19 3.82 -5.25
N GLY A 235 6.64 4.84 -4.55
CA GLY A 235 6.02 5.32 -3.32
C GLY A 235 4.91 6.34 -3.62
N PHE A 236 3.67 5.88 -3.73
CA PHE A 236 2.50 6.76 -3.90
C PHE A 236 1.73 6.92 -2.59
N LEU A 237 1.50 8.15 -2.17
CA LEU A 237 0.78 8.46 -0.93
C LEU A 237 -0.66 7.95 -0.95
N VAL A 238 -1.32 7.99 -2.10
CA VAL A 238 -2.73 7.55 -2.24
C VAL A 238 -2.94 6.07 -1.94
N ILE A 239 -1.91 5.22 -2.15
CA ILE A 239 -1.97 3.78 -1.85
C ILE A 239 -1.10 3.38 -0.65
N TRP A 240 -0.45 4.34 0.02
CA TRP A 240 0.48 4.04 1.11
C TRP A 240 -0.23 3.51 2.36
N ARG A 241 -1.36 4.13 2.75
CA ARG A 241 -2.08 3.79 4.00
C ARG A 241 -3.25 2.84 3.80
N THR A 242 -3.42 2.28 2.62
CA THR A 242 -4.49 1.33 2.33
C THR A 242 -4.25 0.00 3.05
N ALA A 243 -5.29 -0.55 3.69
CA ALA A 243 -5.25 -1.82 4.43
C ALA A 243 -5.79 -2.99 3.58
N MET A 244 -5.61 -2.92 2.25
CA MET A 244 -6.02 -3.93 1.28
C MET A 244 -5.09 -3.91 0.07
N PRO A 245 -5.16 -4.89 -0.85
CA PRO A 245 -4.52 -4.82 -2.17
C PRO A 245 -4.89 -3.52 -2.88
N SER A 246 -3.89 -2.81 -3.42
CA SER A 246 -4.09 -1.46 -3.96
C SER A 246 -3.19 -1.20 -5.15
N VAL A 247 -3.74 -0.56 -6.16
CA VAL A 247 -3.02 -0.19 -7.38
C VAL A 247 -3.32 1.25 -7.79
N LEU A 248 -2.39 1.85 -8.52
CA LEU A 248 -2.57 3.09 -9.27
C LEU A 248 -2.37 2.76 -10.76
N VAL A 249 -3.40 2.99 -11.56
CA VAL A 249 -3.45 2.67 -13.00
C VAL A 249 -3.28 3.95 -13.80
N GLU A 250 -2.16 4.06 -14.51
CA GLU A 250 -1.92 5.11 -15.50
C GLU A 250 -2.46 4.66 -16.86
N THR A 251 -3.59 5.20 -17.24
CA THR A 251 -4.39 4.71 -18.38
C THR A 251 -3.89 5.17 -19.74
N GLY A 252 -2.91 6.07 -19.78
CA GLY A 252 -2.30 6.64 -20.98
C GLY A 252 -1.66 7.99 -20.67
N PHE A 253 -0.95 8.54 -21.62
CA PHE A 253 -0.27 9.84 -21.47
C PHE A 253 -1.16 10.98 -21.98
N LEU A 254 -1.90 11.63 -21.10
CA LEU A 254 -2.82 12.72 -21.47
C LEU A 254 -2.12 13.89 -22.17
N THR A 255 -0.80 14.03 -21.99
CA THR A 255 0.03 15.03 -22.68
C THR A 255 0.34 14.71 -24.14
N ASN A 256 -0.04 13.53 -24.65
CA ASN A 256 0.00 13.15 -26.05
C ASN A 256 -1.37 13.45 -26.69
N ALA A 257 -1.38 14.09 -27.86
CA ALA A 257 -2.62 14.57 -28.50
C ALA A 257 -3.55 13.43 -28.95
N GLU A 258 -3.01 12.29 -29.37
CA GLU A 258 -3.78 11.11 -29.79
C GLU A 258 -4.35 10.37 -28.55
N GLU A 259 -3.54 10.22 -27.51
CA GLU A 259 -3.98 9.65 -26.23
C GLU A 259 -5.03 10.54 -25.55
N GLU A 260 -4.88 11.88 -25.60
CA GLU A 260 -5.88 12.81 -25.10
C GLU A 260 -7.22 12.63 -25.81
N GLU A 261 -7.22 12.55 -27.14
CA GLU A 261 -8.44 12.34 -27.91
C GLU A 261 -9.12 11.03 -27.53
N TYR A 262 -8.35 9.94 -27.43
CA TYR A 262 -8.84 8.63 -27.00
C TYR A 262 -9.38 8.67 -25.57
N LEU A 263 -8.59 9.12 -24.59
CA LEU A 263 -8.96 9.12 -23.17
C LEU A 263 -10.11 10.08 -22.85
N ASN A 264 -10.28 11.16 -23.62
CA ASN A 264 -11.38 12.10 -23.44
C ASN A 264 -12.65 11.71 -24.21
N SER A 265 -12.60 10.65 -25.05
CA SER A 265 -13.77 10.12 -25.76
C SER A 265 -14.56 9.13 -24.89
N GLU A 266 -15.89 9.05 -25.12
CA GLU A 266 -16.74 8.04 -24.48
C GLU A 266 -16.28 6.61 -24.80
N HIS A 267 -15.84 6.38 -26.04
CA HIS A 267 -15.31 5.11 -26.49
C HIS A 267 -14.07 4.70 -25.70
N GLY A 268 -13.04 5.55 -25.64
CA GLY A 268 -11.80 5.25 -24.91
C GLY A 268 -12.03 5.07 -23.41
N GLN A 269 -12.89 5.90 -22.80
CA GLN A 269 -13.27 5.76 -21.38
C GLN A 269 -13.96 4.42 -21.12
N SER A 270 -14.86 3.99 -22.00
CA SER A 270 -15.54 2.70 -21.88
C SER A 270 -14.60 1.51 -22.09
N GLU A 271 -13.65 1.59 -23.05
CA GLU A 271 -12.64 0.55 -23.26
C GLU A 271 -11.68 0.41 -22.05
N VAL A 272 -11.21 1.54 -21.51
CA VAL A 272 -10.35 1.53 -20.32
C VAL A 272 -11.10 0.93 -19.12
N ALA A 273 -12.36 1.34 -18.91
CA ALA A 273 -13.18 0.77 -17.84
C ALA A 273 -13.42 -0.73 -18.03
N GLU A 274 -13.66 -1.19 -19.26
CA GLU A 274 -13.85 -2.61 -19.58
C GLU A 274 -12.58 -3.44 -19.36
N ALA A 275 -11.41 -2.88 -19.72
CA ALA A 275 -10.12 -3.54 -19.47
C ALA A 275 -9.91 -3.78 -17.96
N ILE A 276 -10.19 -2.77 -17.13
CA ILE A 276 -10.05 -2.89 -15.67
C ILE A 276 -11.13 -3.84 -15.10
N ALA A 277 -12.37 -3.78 -15.57
CA ALA A 277 -13.45 -4.68 -15.15
C ALA A 277 -13.12 -6.16 -15.48
N THR A 278 -12.60 -6.42 -16.66
CA THR A 278 -12.17 -7.78 -17.06
C THR A 278 -10.97 -8.26 -16.24
N ALA A 279 -10.04 -7.36 -15.92
CA ALA A 279 -8.93 -7.66 -15.01
C ALA A 279 -9.45 -8.00 -13.60
N PHE A 280 -10.44 -7.25 -13.11
CA PHE A 280 -11.09 -7.53 -11.81
C PHE A 280 -11.75 -8.92 -11.80
N LYS A 281 -12.45 -9.30 -12.86
CA LYS A 281 -13.04 -10.64 -12.99
C LYS A 281 -12.00 -11.74 -12.82
N LYS A 282 -10.89 -11.66 -13.56
CA LYS A 282 -9.80 -12.63 -13.49
C LYS A 282 -9.18 -12.67 -12.09
N TYR A 283 -8.95 -11.51 -11.50
CA TYR A 283 -8.41 -11.40 -10.16
C TYR A 283 -9.35 -12.02 -9.11
N LYS A 284 -10.66 -11.71 -9.19
CA LYS A 284 -11.68 -12.27 -8.31
C LYS A 284 -11.72 -13.79 -8.41
N ASP A 285 -11.69 -14.33 -9.63
CA ASP A 285 -11.63 -15.77 -9.88
C ASP A 285 -10.38 -16.43 -9.27
N ASP A 286 -9.23 -15.74 -9.29
CA ASP A 286 -7.97 -16.25 -8.72
C ASP A 286 -7.93 -16.22 -7.19
N ILE A 287 -8.62 -15.26 -6.57
CA ILE A 287 -8.65 -15.10 -5.11
C ILE A 287 -9.71 -16.01 -4.47
N GLU A 288 -10.79 -16.29 -5.18
CA GLU A 288 -11.95 -17.02 -4.67
C GLU A 288 -11.93 -18.53 -5.02
N LYS A 289 -10.89 -18.99 -5.70
CA LYS A 289 -10.65 -20.44 -5.90
C LYS A 289 -10.18 -21.08 -4.58
#